data_0deeba1006d3407220056717f6f7daba
#
_entry.id   0deeba1006d3407220056717f6f7daba
#
_cell.length_a   1.000
_cell.length_b   1.000
_cell.length_c   1.000
_cell.angle_alpha   90.00
_cell.angle_beta   90.00
_cell.angle_gamma   90.00
#
_symmetry.space_group_name_H-M   'P 1'
#
loop_
_entity.id
_entity.type
_entity.pdbx_description
1 polymer ?
#
loop_
_entity_poly.entity_id
_entity_poly.type
_entity_poly.pdbx_seq_one_letter_code
_entity_poly.pdbx_strand_id
1 'polypeptide(L)'
;MLMTKWGEDLNKNCPLSEYPRPQFKRDSYLNLNGIWQCEFCESEEIPSKFSYDIVVPFSPETPLSGVNRMLKSNEYLIYNKKFDLPDDFNKGKVFIHFGAVDQIAKVYLNGRFVGVHHGGYTPFSFEVSHLIQEHNTLNVVVRDLTEKNEYSRGKQKTNRGGIWYSAQSGIWQTVWLESTPDEYIPN
;
A
#
# COMPACT_ATOMS: atom_id res chain seq x y z
N MET A 1 -14.09 -11.25 -18.97
CA MET A 1 -12.97 -11.46 -18.02
C MET A 1 -13.37 -12.60 -17.09
N LEU A 2 -12.48 -13.55 -16.81
CA LEU A 2 -12.74 -14.57 -15.80
C LEU A 2 -12.57 -13.93 -14.42
N MET A 3 -13.64 -13.93 -13.63
CA MET A 3 -13.63 -13.49 -12.23
C MET A 3 -14.09 -14.64 -11.33
N THR A 4 -13.61 -14.67 -10.12
CA THR A 4 -14.14 -15.53 -9.08
C THR A 4 -15.37 -14.87 -8.45
N LYS A 5 -16.24 -15.66 -7.80
CA LYS A 5 -17.38 -15.13 -7.05
C LYS A 5 -16.94 -14.04 -6.04
N TRP A 6 -15.83 -14.23 -5.34
CA TRP A 6 -15.30 -13.23 -4.41
C TRP A 6 -14.84 -11.94 -5.09
N GLY A 7 -14.33 -12.05 -6.34
CA GLY A 7 -13.98 -10.88 -7.13
C GLY A 7 -15.22 -10.11 -7.63
N GLU A 8 -16.31 -10.82 -7.95
CA GLU A 8 -17.58 -10.23 -8.35
C GLU A 8 -18.29 -9.52 -7.18
N ASP A 9 -18.24 -10.13 -5.99
CA ASP A 9 -18.86 -9.63 -4.75
C ASP A 9 -17.96 -8.62 -4.00
N LEU A 10 -16.83 -8.20 -4.56
CA LEU A 10 -15.85 -7.35 -3.90
C LEU A 10 -16.43 -5.98 -3.50
N ASN A 11 -16.39 -5.66 -2.20
CA ASN A 11 -16.61 -4.30 -1.73
C ASN A 11 -15.35 -3.44 -1.94
N LYS A 12 -15.35 -2.64 -2.99
CA LYS A 12 -14.22 -1.77 -3.35
C LYS A 12 -13.89 -0.69 -2.32
N ASN A 13 -14.83 -0.33 -1.46
CA ASN A 13 -14.60 0.69 -0.43
C ASN A 13 -13.85 0.14 0.78
N CYS A 14 -13.96 -1.17 1.03
CA CYS A 14 -13.29 -1.84 2.13
C CYS A 14 -13.00 -3.31 1.79
N PRO A 15 -12.08 -3.58 0.84
CA PRO A 15 -11.66 -4.95 0.55
C PRO A 15 -10.77 -5.47 1.67
N LEU A 16 -10.82 -6.79 1.93
CA LEU A 16 -10.00 -7.44 2.97
C LEU A 16 -10.12 -6.71 4.31
N SER A 17 -11.37 -6.62 4.81
CA SER A 17 -11.71 -5.84 6.01
C SER A 17 -11.31 -6.53 7.31
N GLU A 18 -10.94 -7.81 7.27
CA GLU A 18 -10.47 -8.57 8.41
C GLU A 18 -9.17 -8.02 8.99
N TYR A 19 -9.01 -8.19 10.31
CA TYR A 19 -7.80 -7.76 10.98
C TYR A 19 -6.60 -8.61 10.52
N PRO A 20 -5.50 -8.00 10.03
CA PRO A 20 -4.43 -8.73 9.34
C PRO A 20 -3.53 -9.59 10.25
N ARG A 21 -3.57 -9.36 11.57
CA ARG A 21 -2.77 -10.09 12.58
C ARG A 21 -3.65 -10.63 13.71
N PRO A 22 -4.50 -11.64 13.45
CA PRO A 22 -5.51 -12.10 14.41
C PRO A 22 -4.92 -12.62 15.73
N GLN A 23 -3.66 -13.07 15.74
CA GLN A 23 -2.95 -13.54 16.93
C GLN A 23 -2.60 -12.42 17.91
N PHE A 24 -2.62 -11.17 17.47
CA PHE A 24 -2.23 -10.01 18.28
C PHE A 24 -3.08 -8.77 17.94
N LYS A 25 -4.39 -8.92 18.07
CA LYS A 25 -5.36 -7.88 17.74
C LYS A 25 -5.25 -6.68 18.69
N ARG A 26 -5.30 -5.47 18.13
CA ARG A 26 -5.39 -4.22 18.86
C ARG A 26 -6.78 -3.60 18.73
N ASP A 27 -7.23 -2.92 19.78
CA ASP A 27 -8.54 -2.25 19.78
C ASP A 27 -8.54 -1.00 18.91
N SER A 28 -7.45 -0.20 18.96
CA SER A 28 -7.28 0.96 18.07
C SER A 28 -6.67 0.50 16.74
N TYR A 29 -7.55 0.25 15.77
CA TYR A 29 -7.24 -0.25 14.43
C TYR A 29 -8.05 0.50 13.38
N LEU A 30 -7.39 0.94 12.31
CA LEU A 30 -8.01 1.58 11.17
C LEU A 30 -7.49 0.95 9.87
N ASN A 31 -8.36 0.23 9.15
CA ASN A 31 -8.04 -0.29 7.82
C ASN A 31 -8.04 0.85 6.80
N LEU A 32 -6.96 0.97 6.04
CA LEU A 32 -6.82 1.98 4.97
C LEU A 32 -7.03 1.40 3.57
N ASN A 33 -7.35 0.12 3.43
CA ASN A 33 -7.70 -0.46 2.13
C ASN A 33 -8.88 0.29 1.49
N GLY A 34 -9.11 0.01 0.23
CA GLY A 34 -10.20 0.61 -0.54
C GLY A 34 -9.70 1.58 -1.59
N ILE A 35 -10.49 2.60 -1.91
CA ILE A 35 -10.19 3.52 -3.00
C ILE A 35 -9.12 4.53 -2.56
N TRP A 36 -8.02 4.56 -3.30
CA TRP A 36 -6.95 5.55 -3.25
C TRP A 36 -6.87 6.25 -4.59
N GLN A 37 -6.21 7.40 -4.64
CA GLN A 37 -5.80 8.00 -5.91
C GLN A 37 -4.38 7.56 -6.26
N CYS A 38 -4.05 7.47 -7.55
CA CYS A 38 -2.68 7.22 -7.97
C CYS A 38 -2.33 7.91 -9.28
N GLU A 39 -1.02 8.06 -9.50
CA GLU A 39 -0.44 8.60 -10.73
C GLU A 39 0.82 7.81 -11.10
N PHE A 40 1.07 7.70 -12.41
CA PHE A 40 2.30 7.12 -12.96
C PHE A 40 3.19 8.26 -13.46
N CYS A 41 4.34 8.44 -12.81
CA CYS A 41 5.25 9.56 -13.04
C CYS A 41 6.63 9.10 -13.50
N GLU A 42 7.34 9.93 -14.25
CA GLU A 42 8.75 9.69 -14.60
C GLU A 42 9.73 10.13 -13.49
N SER A 43 9.23 10.88 -12.50
CA SER A 43 9.99 11.30 -11.32
C SER A 43 9.32 10.84 -10.03
N GLU A 44 10.05 10.86 -8.92
CA GLU A 44 9.52 10.52 -7.59
C GLU A 44 8.79 11.67 -6.89
N GLU A 45 8.63 12.81 -7.56
CA GLU A 45 7.94 13.96 -7.01
C GLU A 45 6.45 13.70 -6.91
N ILE A 46 5.87 13.99 -5.74
CA ILE A 46 4.44 13.80 -5.51
C ILE A 46 3.66 14.84 -6.33
N PRO A 47 2.81 14.41 -7.29
CA PRO A 47 2.11 15.31 -8.16
C PRO A 47 0.99 16.06 -7.42
N SER A 48 0.61 17.22 -7.92
CA SER A 48 -0.53 17.98 -7.40
C SER A 48 -1.89 17.42 -7.82
N LYS A 49 -1.93 16.56 -8.85
CA LYS A 49 -3.13 15.91 -9.39
C LYS A 49 -2.86 14.43 -9.63
N PHE A 50 -3.89 13.63 -9.42
CA PHE A 50 -3.89 12.19 -9.63
C PHE A 50 -4.97 11.83 -10.65
N SER A 51 -4.62 11.07 -11.67
CA SER A 51 -5.50 10.75 -12.80
C SER A 51 -6.29 9.46 -12.63
N TYR A 52 -5.89 8.61 -11.68
CA TYR A 52 -6.50 7.29 -11.51
C TYR A 52 -7.01 7.10 -10.08
N ASP A 53 -8.16 6.42 -9.97
CA ASP A 53 -8.58 5.76 -8.73
C ASP A 53 -8.09 4.31 -8.75
N ILE A 54 -7.49 3.86 -7.65
CA ILE A 54 -7.00 2.50 -7.50
C ILE A 54 -7.56 1.86 -6.25
N VAL A 55 -8.00 0.61 -6.35
CA VAL A 55 -8.47 -0.16 -5.19
C VAL A 55 -7.29 -0.87 -4.54
N VAL A 56 -6.82 -0.37 -3.40
CA VAL A 56 -5.78 -1.00 -2.57
C VAL A 56 -6.44 -2.14 -1.76
N PRO A 57 -5.83 -3.34 -1.66
CA PRO A 57 -4.46 -3.69 -2.01
C PRO A 57 -4.32 -4.48 -3.33
N PHE A 58 -4.94 -4.06 -4.39
CA PHE A 58 -4.78 -4.72 -5.69
C PHE A 58 -3.72 -4.03 -6.52
N SER A 59 -2.76 -4.82 -7.04
CA SER A 59 -1.72 -4.31 -7.94
C SER A 59 -2.31 -3.61 -9.16
N PRO A 60 -1.72 -2.51 -9.66
CA PRO A 60 -2.27 -1.73 -10.76
C PRO A 60 -2.47 -2.54 -12.05
N GLU A 61 -1.73 -3.63 -12.23
CA GLU A 61 -1.84 -4.54 -13.36
C GLU A 61 -3.12 -5.40 -13.34
N THR A 62 -3.75 -5.53 -12.16
CA THR A 62 -4.93 -6.38 -12.01
C THR A 62 -6.21 -5.61 -12.33
N PRO A 63 -7.21 -6.27 -12.95
CA PRO A 63 -8.50 -5.64 -13.20
C PRO A 63 -9.24 -5.21 -11.93
N LEU A 64 -9.04 -5.91 -10.81
CA LEU A 64 -9.66 -5.57 -9.51
C LEU A 64 -9.18 -4.24 -8.95
N SER A 65 -7.97 -3.81 -9.33
CA SER A 65 -7.46 -2.48 -8.98
C SER A 65 -8.27 -1.34 -9.58
N GLY A 66 -8.93 -1.58 -10.72
CA GLY A 66 -9.61 -0.56 -11.52
C GLY A 66 -8.70 0.17 -12.51
N VAL A 67 -7.37 0.01 -12.43
CA VAL A 67 -6.38 0.70 -13.27
C VAL A 67 -6.01 -0.15 -14.49
N ASN A 68 -5.72 -1.43 -14.28
CA ASN A 68 -5.35 -2.39 -15.32
C ASN A 68 -4.19 -1.90 -16.22
N ARG A 69 -3.15 -1.34 -15.59
CA ARG A 69 -1.97 -0.78 -16.25
C ARG A 69 -0.68 -1.31 -15.63
N MET A 70 0.25 -1.77 -16.46
CA MET A 70 1.57 -2.21 -16.02
C MET A 70 2.45 -0.99 -15.67
N LEU A 71 3.12 -1.07 -14.52
CA LEU A 71 4.17 -0.12 -14.16
C LEU A 71 5.44 -0.42 -14.97
N LYS A 72 6.01 0.61 -15.59
CA LYS A 72 7.27 0.48 -16.33
C LYS A 72 8.46 0.74 -15.41
N SER A 73 9.59 0.10 -15.70
CA SER A 73 10.81 0.23 -14.88
C SER A 73 11.41 1.65 -14.81
N ASN A 74 11.01 2.55 -15.71
CA ASN A 74 11.39 3.98 -15.69
C ASN A 74 10.32 4.88 -15.07
N GLU A 75 9.22 4.31 -14.56
CA GLU A 75 8.13 5.03 -13.92
C GLU A 75 8.14 4.82 -12.41
N TYR A 76 7.49 5.72 -11.71
CA TYR A 76 7.08 5.64 -10.32
C TYR A 76 5.56 5.57 -10.27
N LEU A 77 5.04 4.72 -9.40
CA LEU A 77 3.61 4.69 -9.04
C LEU A 77 3.45 5.44 -7.72
N ILE A 78 2.76 6.56 -7.78
CA ILE A 78 2.57 7.43 -6.61
C ILE A 78 1.14 7.34 -6.15
N TYR A 79 0.94 6.89 -4.92
CA TYR A 79 -0.34 6.74 -4.26
C TYR A 79 -0.65 7.94 -3.38
N ASN A 80 -1.95 8.26 -3.27
CA ASN A 80 -2.47 9.27 -2.35
C ASN A 80 -3.72 8.73 -1.63
N LYS A 81 -3.73 8.82 -0.32
CA LYS A 81 -4.89 8.51 0.52
C LYS A 81 -5.12 9.62 1.52
N LYS A 82 -6.33 10.17 1.52
CA LYS A 82 -6.82 11.01 2.60
C LYS A 82 -7.62 10.16 3.57
N PHE A 83 -7.42 10.37 4.85
CA PHE A 83 -8.16 9.68 5.90
C PHE A 83 -8.21 10.50 7.18
N ASP A 84 -9.23 10.24 7.97
CA ASP A 84 -9.44 10.86 9.27
C ASP A 84 -9.21 9.80 10.37
N LEU A 85 -8.70 10.23 11.51
CA LEU A 85 -8.63 9.35 12.66
C LEU A 85 -9.99 9.28 13.35
N PRO A 86 -10.45 8.08 13.75
CA PRO A 86 -11.58 7.95 14.64
C PRO A 86 -11.32 8.65 15.99
N ASP A 87 -12.38 9.10 16.64
CA ASP A 87 -12.31 9.61 18.01
C ASP A 87 -11.62 8.60 18.93
N ASP A 88 -10.84 9.06 19.86
CA ASP A 88 -10.09 8.22 20.81
C ASP A 88 -9.14 7.18 20.19
N PHE A 89 -8.78 7.29 18.92
CA PHE A 89 -7.88 6.34 18.27
C PHE A 89 -6.48 6.33 18.87
N ASN A 90 -5.91 7.52 19.15
CA ASN A 90 -4.54 7.64 19.65
C ASN A 90 -4.46 7.30 21.15
N LYS A 91 -3.73 6.22 21.47
CA LYS A 91 -3.50 5.72 22.84
C LYS A 91 -2.07 6.00 23.35
N GLY A 92 -1.25 6.70 22.56
CA GLY A 92 0.16 7.00 22.85
C GLY A 92 1.00 6.95 21.57
N LYS A 93 1.33 5.74 21.09
CA LYS A 93 2.06 5.56 19.84
C LYS A 93 1.11 5.17 18.71
N VAL A 94 1.34 5.74 17.53
CA VAL A 94 0.61 5.40 16.30
C VAL A 94 1.57 4.84 15.27
N PHE A 95 1.23 3.69 14.72
CA PHE A 95 1.99 3.01 13.69
C PHE A 95 1.19 2.90 12.40
N ILE A 96 1.86 3.15 11.28
CA ILE A 96 1.35 2.77 9.96
C ILE A 96 2.04 1.48 9.52
N HIS A 97 1.24 0.53 9.04
CA HIS A 97 1.68 -0.79 8.64
C HIS A 97 1.35 -1.04 7.18
N PHE A 98 2.24 -1.75 6.52
CA PHE A 98 2.06 -2.28 5.17
C PHE A 98 2.34 -3.79 5.20
N GLY A 99 1.41 -4.60 4.74
CA GLY A 99 1.63 -6.04 4.62
C GLY A 99 2.69 -6.37 3.59
N ALA A 100 2.68 -5.72 2.44
CA ALA A 100 3.76 -5.72 1.44
C ALA A 100 3.53 -4.66 0.37
N VAL A 101 4.63 -4.14 -0.18
CA VAL A 101 4.66 -3.22 -1.32
C VAL A 101 5.79 -3.63 -2.26
N ASP A 102 5.48 -3.95 -3.50
CA ASP A 102 6.48 -4.34 -4.51
C ASP A 102 6.87 -3.10 -5.34
N GLN A 103 8.12 -2.58 -5.27
CA GLN A 103 9.27 -3.24 -4.68
C GLN A 103 10.04 -2.31 -3.73
N ILE A 104 10.13 -1.00 -4.04
CA ILE A 104 10.77 0.03 -3.22
C ILE A 104 9.70 1.05 -2.89
N ALA A 105 9.42 1.25 -1.61
CA ALA A 105 8.37 2.14 -1.12
C ALA A 105 8.94 3.27 -0.26
N LYS A 106 8.75 4.52 -0.70
CA LYS A 106 8.98 5.70 0.14
C LYS A 106 7.65 6.20 0.66
N VAL A 107 7.54 6.37 1.97
CA VAL A 107 6.31 6.76 2.65
C VAL A 107 6.41 8.19 3.15
N TYR A 108 5.35 8.96 2.91
CA TYR A 108 5.19 10.34 3.38
C TYR A 108 3.84 10.50 4.07
N LEU A 109 3.81 11.13 5.22
CA LEU A 109 2.59 11.48 5.93
C LEU A 109 2.54 13.00 6.15
N ASN A 110 1.43 13.62 5.73
CA ASN A 110 1.22 15.06 5.84
C ASN A 110 2.38 15.88 5.23
N GLY A 111 2.89 15.42 4.07
CA GLY A 111 4.00 16.04 3.34
C GLY A 111 5.39 15.79 3.94
N ARG A 112 5.50 15.04 5.04
CA ARG A 112 6.77 14.71 5.67
C ARG A 112 7.22 13.30 5.35
N PHE A 113 8.50 13.14 5.01
CA PHE A 113 9.11 11.82 4.80
C PHE A 113 9.10 11.02 6.11
N VAL A 114 8.58 9.80 6.03
CA VAL A 114 8.46 8.86 7.15
C VAL A 114 9.56 7.80 7.10
N GLY A 115 9.78 7.21 5.93
CA GLY A 115 10.77 6.15 5.76
C GLY A 115 10.72 5.50 4.39
N VAL A 116 11.64 4.56 4.17
CA VAL A 116 11.74 3.77 2.95
C VAL A 116 11.85 2.29 3.30
N HIS A 117 11.19 1.45 2.50
CA HIS A 117 11.30 0.00 2.56
C HIS A 117 11.77 -0.54 1.21
N HIS A 118 12.59 -1.59 1.25
CA HIS A 118 13.11 -2.30 0.10
C HIS A 118 12.73 -3.78 0.16
N GLY A 119 12.20 -4.29 -0.93
CA GLY A 119 11.75 -5.68 -1.07
C GLY A 119 10.22 -5.80 -1.09
N GLY A 120 9.71 -6.66 -2.00
CA GLY A 120 8.29 -6.75 -2.32
C GLY A 120 7.46 -7.69 -1.44
N TYR A 121 8.08 -8.46 -0.52
CA TYR A 121 7.42 -9.63 0.09
C TYR A 121 7.37 -9.63 1.62
N THR A 122 7.95 -8.64 2.26
CA THR A 122 8.00 -8.55 3.72
C THR A 122 7.16 -7.38 4.22
N PRO A 123 6.44 -7.57 5.36
CA PRO A 123 5.74 -6.48 6.00
C PRO A 123 6.72 -5.47 6.60
N PHE A 124 6.27 -4.23 6.70
CA PHE A 124 7.02 -3.16 7.37
C PHE A 124 6.07 -2.17 8.04
N SER A 125 6.60 -1.42 8.99
CA SER A 125 5.84 -0.41 9.71
C SER A 125 6.72 0.78 10.11
N PHE A 126 6.07 1.91 10.31
CA PHE A 126 6.70 3.13 10.79
C PHE A 126 5.89 3.73 11.94
N GLU A 127 6.57 4.20 12.98
CA GLU A 127 5.94 5.03 14.01
C GLU A 127 5.70 6.44 13.45
N VAL A 128 4.46 6.90 13.52
CA VAL A 128 4.03 8.19 12.97
C VAL A 128 3.36 9.08 14.00
N SER A 129 3.50 8.79 15.28
CA SER A 129 2.84 9.48 16.39
C SER A 129 3.00 10.99 16.35
N HIS A 130 4.17 11.47 15.95
CA HIS A 130 4.51 12.89 15.89
C HIS A 130 4.07 13.60 14.60
N LEU A 131 3.55 12.84 13.61
CA LEU A 131 3.11 13.35 12.31
C LEU A 131 1.60 13.26 12.13
N ILE A 132 0.93 12.38 12.90
CA ILE A 132 -0.49 12.12 12.75
C ILE A 132 -1.32 13.31 13.21
N GLN A 133 -2.40 13.59 12.50
CA GLN A 133 -3.35 14.68 12.73
C GLN A 133 -4.77 14.13 12.71
N GLU A 134 -5.77 14.97 12.94
CA GLU A 134 -7.19 14.60 12.74
C GLU A 134 -7.45 14.24 11.27
N HIS A 135 -7.02 15.10 10.34
CA HIS A 135 -7.10 14.90 8.91
C HIS A 135 -5.71 14.64 8.34
N ASN A 136 -5.55 13.53 7.64
CA ASN A 136 -4.25 13.07 7.18
C ASN A 136 -4.22 12.85 5.67
N THR A 137 -3.02 13.07 5.11
CA THR A 137 -2.70 12.72 3.73
C THR A 137 -1.48 11.80 3.72
N LEU A 138 -1.67 10.57 3.29
CA LEU A 138 -0.63 9.56 3.12
C LEU A 138 -0.26 9.47 1.64
N ASN A 139 1.03 9.62 1.34
CA ASN A 139 1.56 9.33 0.02
C ASN A 139 2.56 8.18 0.09
N VAL A 140 2.49 7.29 -0.90
CA VAL A 140 3.46 6.20 -1.07
C VAL A 140 4.01 6.28 -2.48
N VAL A 141 5.31 6.52 -2.59
CA VAL A 141 6.03 6.55 -3.87
C VAL A 141 6.68 5.20 -4.07
N VAL A 142 6.24 4.49 -5.09
CA VAL A 142 6.69 3.12 -5.37
C VAL A 142 7.49 3.10 -6.66
N ARG A 143 8.60 2.39 -6.63
CA ARG A 143 9.36 2.00 -7.82
C ARG A 143 9.51 0.50 -7.85
N ASP A 144 9.22 -0.10 -8.99
CA ASP A 144 9.47 -1.51 -9.25
C ASP A 144 10.34 -1.66 -10.51
N LEU A 145 11.48 -2.31 -10.35
CA LEU A 145 12.43 -2.58 -11.43
C LEU A 145 12.24 -3.98 -12.02
N THR A 146 11.31 -4.77 -11.48
CA THR A 146 10.96 -6.16 -11.86
C THR A 146 12.23 -7.00 -12.06
N GLU A 147 12.60 -7.33 -13.32
CA GLU A 147 13.77 -8.14 -13.64
C GLU A 147 15.09 -7.36 -13.80
N LYS A 148 15.10 -6.05 -13.55
CA LYS A 148 16.28 -5.17 -13.78
C LYS A 148 17.13 -4.93 -12.53
N ASN A 149 16.88 -5.66 -11.46
CA ASN A 149 17.63 -5.56 -10.20
C ASN A 149 17.83 -6.93 -9.54
N GLU A 150 18.49 -6.93 -8.38
CA GLU A 150 18.80 -8.13 -7.60
C GLU A 150 17.77 -8.45 -6.51
N TYR A 151 16.68 -7.66 -6.40
CA TYR A 151 15.64 -7.94 -5.42
C TYR A 151 14.83 -9.18 -5.81
N SER A 152 14.28 -9.84 -4.80
CA SER A 152 13.37 -10.97 -4.98
C SER A 152 12.13 -10.51 -5.76
N ARG A 153 11.78 -11.23 -6.84
CA ARG A 153 10.62 -10.94 -7.68
C ARG A 153 9.74 -12.17 -7.96
N GLY A 154 10.09 -13.32 -7.41
CA GLY A 154 9.43 -14.58 -7.75
C GLY A 154 9.54 -14.93 -9.25
N LYS A 155 8.51 -15.54 -9.80
CA LYS A 155 8.43 -15.90 -11.23
C LYS A 155 7.80 -14.79 -12.08
N GLN A 156 8.07 -13.53 -11.79
CA GLN A 156 7.51 -12.39 -12.50
C GLN A 156 8.43 -11.93 -13.64
N LYS A 157 7.81 -11.55 -14.76
CA LYS A 157 8.48 -10.89 -15.89
C LYS A 157 7.57 -9.89 -16.57
N THR A 158 8.16 -8.76 -17.01
CA THR A 158 7.46 -7.75 -17.82
C THR A 158 6.89 -8.38 -19.09
N ASN A 159 7.69 -9.18 -19.79
CA ASN A 159 7.23 -9.97 -20.92
C ASN A 159 6.99 -11.41 -20.49
N ARG A 160 5.76 -11.73 -20.06
CA ARG A 160 5.37 -13.05 -19.55
C ARG A 160 5.33 -14.10 -20.65
N GLY A 161 5.56 -15.35 -20.28
CA GLY A 161 5.43 -16.53 -21.15
C GLY A 161 6.18 -17.72 -20.59
N GLY A 162 5.85 -18.92 -21.04
CA GLY A 162 6.40 -20.15 -20.48
C GLY A 162 6.10 -20.29 -18.99
N ILE A 163 7.14 -20.35 -18.15
CA ILE A 163 7.01 -20.47 -16.68
C ILE A 163 6.80 -19.13 -15.97
N TRP A 164 6.83 -18.00 -16.69
CA TRP A 164 6.79 -16.66 -16.11
C TRP A 164 5.37 -16.12 -16.01
N TYR A 165 5.04 -15.54 -14.85
CA TYR A 165 3.81 -14.82 -14.58
C TYR A 165 3.94 -13.35 -14.94
N SER A 166 2.80 -12.63 -14.98
CA SER A 166 2.78 -11.19 -15.15
C SER A 166 3.53 -10.50 -14.01
N ALA A 167 4.25 -9.45 -14.31
CA ALA A 167 4.77 -8.54 -13.31
C ALA A 167 3.60 -7.91 -12.53
N GLN A 168 3.80 -7.71 -11.25
CA GLN A 168 2.89 -7.00 -10.35
C GLN A 168 3.70 -6.04 -9.52
N SER A 169 3.14 -4.86 -9.27
CA SER A 169 3.85 -3.76 -8.61
C SER A 169 2.97 -3.12 -7.54
N GLY A 170 3.56 -2.28 -6.73
CA GLY A 170 2.82 -1.42 -5.81
C GLY A 170 2.33 -2.12 -4.56
N ILE A 171 1.33 -1.51 -3.93
CA ILE A 171 0.72 -2.03 -2.70
C ILE A 171 -0.14 -3.24 -3.05
N TRP A 172 0.23 -4.44 -2.56
CA TRP A 172 -0.50 -5.67 -2.86
C TRP A 172 -0.98 -6.43 -1.61
N GLN A 173 -0.68 -5.89 -0.42
CA GLN A 173 -1.17 -6.38 0.87
C GLN A 173 -1.80 -5.22 1.65
N THR A 174 -2.59 -5.55 2.68
CA THR A 174 -3.33 -4.60 3.51
C THR A 174 -2.45 -3.48 4.05
N VAL A 175 -3.00 -2.26 4.05
CA VAL A 175 -2.45 -1.08 4.72
C VAL A 175 -3.36 -0.71 5.87
N TRP A 176 -2.78 -0.45 7.06
CA TRP A 176 -3.57 -0.10 8.24
C TRP A 176 -2.81 0.77 9.24
N LEU A 177 -3.54 1.38 10.14
CA LEU A 177 -3.01 2.05 11.32
C LEU A 177 -3.38 1.28 12.58
N GLU A 178 -2.49 1.32 13.53
CA GLU A 178 -2.73 0.88 14.91
C GLU A 178 -2.23 1.92 15.91
N SER A 179 -2.91 2.01 17.05
CA SER A 179 -2.37 2.75 18.18
C SER A 179 -2.17 1.84 19.38
N THR A 180 -1.11 2.12 20.12
CA THR A 180 -0.71 1.39 21.33
C THR A 180 -0.46 2.37 22.46
N PRO A 181 -0.52 1.92 23.73
CA PRO A 181 0.10 2.66 24.84
C PRO A 181 1.60 2.84 24.60
N ASP A 182 2.24 3.69 25.42
CA ASP A 182 3.69 3.91 25.34
C ASP A 182 4.48 2.62 25.61
N GLU A 183 4.01 1.81 26.55
CA GLU A 183 4.54 0.49 26.84
C GLU A 183 3.64 -0.57 26.20
N TYR A 184 4.19 -1.36 25.28
CA TYR A 184 3.44 -2.39 24.54
C TYR A 184 4.34 -3.55 24.11
N ILE A 185 3.73 -4.69 23.82
CA ILE A 185 4.40 -5.84 23.21
C ILE A 185 4.30 -5.70 21.70
N PRO A 186 5.42 -5.61 20.96
CA PRO A 186 5.36 -5.30 19.53
C PRO A 186 4.77 -6.42 18.66
N ASN A 187 5.10 -7.69 18.96
CA ASN A 187 4.59 -8.90 18.28
C ASN A 187 4.81 -10.13 19.15
#